data_8f1104828ee9b7c8b405b6543a4e98e6
#
_entry.id   8f1104828ee9b7c8b405b6543a4e98e6
#
_cell.length_a   1.000
_cell.length_b   1.000
_cell.length_c   1.000
_cell.angle_alpha   90.00
_cell.angle_beta   90.00
_cell.angle_gamma   90.00
#
_symmetry.space_group_name_H-M   'P 1'
#
loop_
_entity.id
_entity.type
_entity.pdbx_description
1 polymer ?
#
loop_
_entity_poly.entity_id
_entity_poly.type
_entity_poly.pdbx_seq_one_letter_code
_entity_poly.pdbx_strand_id
1 'polypeptide(L)'
;VTIASGMAAMGKVPFCSSYAMFSPGRNWEQIRTTIAYNDRPVKIIGSHTGISVGPDGGTHQALEDLALMRVMPNMEVFSPCDAIEAKKITLAIAKSGKPAYLRLAREKTPVITTEETPFEIGKAEIYWMPDIGMAQVGIIVTGDLMHRVLMIAKELETENIKIKVLNLATIKPIDVKIITELAKETKAIVTVEEHQVMGGMGSAVAEVLAQNFPVPVEFIGIQDKFGQSGTPEELVEHYGMGKNAIKEAVKKVLKRR
;
A
#
# COMPACT_ATOMS: atom_id res chain seq x y z
N VAL A 1 10.98 10.48 18.04
CA VAL A 1 9.81 9.62 18.35
C VAL A 1 9.59 9.51 19.85
N THR A 2 10.63 9.39 20.68
CA THR A 2 10.50 9.25 22.14
C THR A 2 9.88 10.50 22.82
N ILE A 3 10.27 11.71 22.38
CA ILE A 3 9.62 12.96 22.83
C ILE A 3 8.13 12.94 22.46
N ALA A 4 7.79 12.52 21.25
CA ALA A 4 6.40 12.42 20.81
C ALA A 4 5.60 11.42 21.66
N SER A 5 6.20 10.29 22.09
CA SER A 5 5.58 9.37 23.03
C SER A 5 5.24 10.05 24.37
N GLY A 6 6.16 10.85 24.91
CA GLY A 6 5.92 11.65 26.11
C GLY A 6 4.79 12.68 25.92
N MET A 7 4.76 13.37 24.77
CA MET A 7 3.67 14.30 24.44
C MET A 7 2.32 13.58 24.35
N ALA A 8 2.30 12.39 23.76
CA ALA A 8 1.08 11.57 23.69
C ALA A 8 0.60 11.11 25.06
N ALA A 9 1.53 10.80 25.99
CA ALA A 9 1.19 10.48 27.37
C ALA A 9 0.51 11.65 28.10
N MET A 10 0.77 12.89 27.66
CA MET A 10 0.15 14.12 28.18
C MET A 10 -1.10 14.55 27.39
N GLY A 11 -1.71 13.62 26.62
CA GLY A 11 -2.96 13.86 25.89
C GLY A 11 -2.82 14.62 24.57
N LYS A 12 -1.59 14.76 24.01
CA LYS A 12 -1.38 15.32 22.68
C LYS A 12 -1.49 14.24 21.61
N VAL A 13 -1.72 14.67 20.36
CA VAL A 13 -1.68 13.80 19.18
C VAL A 13 -0.50 14.23 18.30
N PRO A 14 0.72 13.79 18.60
CA PRO A 14 1.91 14.22 17.87
C PRO A 14 2.03 13.50 16.53
N PHE A 15 2.46 14.25 15.51
CA PHE A 15 2.85 13.76 14.20
C PHE A 15 4.37 13.92 14.06
N CYS A 16 5.07 12.81 13.75
CA CYS A 16 6.51 12.77 13.51
C CYS A 16 6.75 12.44 12.05
N SER A 17 7.35 13.36 11.30
CA SER A 17 7.62 13.18 9.86
C SER A 17 9.12 13.16 9.59
N SER A 18 9.53 12.22 8.73
CA SER A 18 10.88 12.12 8.16
C SER A 18 10.81 11.24 6.91
N TYR A 19 11.92 11.12 6.17
CA TYR A 19 12.06 10.06 5.17
C TYR A 19 11.85 8.69 5.82
N ALA A 20 11.09 7.83 5.20
CA ALA A 20 10.76 6.51 5.75
C ALA A 20 12.00 5.66 6.05
N MET A 21 13.07 5.81 5.27
CA MET A 21 14.34 5.15 5.52
C MET A 21 14.92 5.48 6.90
N PHE A 22 14.65 6.69 7.42
CA PHE A 22 15.14 7.16 8.72
C PHE A 22 14.08 7.05 9.83
N SER A 23 12.79 7.19 9.48
CA SER A 23 11.66 6.96 10.37
C SER A 23 10.50 6.34 9.56
N PRO A 24 10.23 5.04 9.69
CA PRO A 24 10.58 4.13 10.81
C PRO A 24 11.93 3.40 10.71
N GLY A 25 12.66 3.44 9.62
CA GLY A 25 13.81 2.56 9.41
C GLY A 25 14.83 2.57 10.57
N ARG A 26 15.40 3.73 10.88
CA ARG A 26 16.44 3.84 11.92
C ARG A 26 15.90 3.71 13.34
N ASN A 27 14.69 4.19 13.60
CA ASN A 27 14.14 4.30 14.97
C ASN A 27 13.05 3.24 15.26
N TRP A 28 13.03 2.16 14.50
CA TRP A 28 12.02 1.09 14.59
C TRP A 28 11.87 0.52 16.01
N GLU A 29 13.01 0.26 16.70
CA GLU A 29 12.99 -0.24 18.07
C GLU A 29 12.31 0.76 19.02
N GLN A 30 12.63 2.05 18.91
CA GLN A 30 12.04 3.10 19.75
C GLN A 30 10.54 3.26 19.46
N ILE A 31 10.10 3.13 18.21
CA ILE A 31 8.68 3.12 17.86
C ILE A 31 8.00 1.91 18.50
N ARG A 32 8.64 0.74 18.42
CA ARG A 32 8.14 -0.48 19.02
C ARG A 32 7.93 -0.35 20.52
N THR A 33 8.94 0.09 21.25
CA THR A 33 8.97 0.08 22.71
C THR A 33 8.25 1.28 23.34
N THR A 34 8.42 2.47 22.78
CA THR A 34 7.88 3.69 23.40
C THR A 34 6.49 4.07 22.88
N ILE A 35 6.12 3.64 21.66
CA ILE A 35 4.86 4.01 21.01
C ILE A 35 3.91 2.82 20.95
N ALA A 36 4.24 1.80 20.15
CA ALA A 36 3.32 0.69 19.88
C ALA A 36 3.05 -0.16 21.12
N TYR A 37 4.09 -0.52 21.88
CA TYR A 37 3.94 -1.31 23.12
C TYR A 37 3.12 -0.58 24.18
N ASN A 38 3.25 0.74 24.27
CA ASN A 38 2.51 1.59 25.21
C ASN A 38 1.16 2.08 24.63
N ASP A 39 0.77 1.63 23.45
CA ASP A 39 -0.45 2.05 22.73
C ASP A 39 -0.64 3.58 22.69
N ARG A 40 0.44 4.32 22.40
CA ARG A 40 0.44 5.79 22.37
C ARG A 40 0.00 6.31 21.01
N PRO A 41 -0.91 7.30 20.92
CA PRO A 41 -1.47 7.80 19.66
C PRO A 41 -0.50 8.72 18.88
N VAL A 42 0.73 8.29 18.71
CA VAL A 42 1.74 8.96 17.88
C VAL A 42 1.55 8.56 16.42
N LYS A 43 1.58 9.55 15.52
CA LYS A 43 1.47 9.36 14.08
C LYS A 43 2.86 9.47 13.45
N ILE A 44 3.34 8.36 12.90
CA ILE A 44 4.62 8.28 12.21
C ILE A 44 4.36 8.49 10.72
N ILE A 45 4.90 9.54 10.16
CA ILE A 45 4.76 9.87 8.74
C ILE A 45 6.08 9.55 8.03
N GLY A 46 6.09 8.46 7.28
CA GLY A 46 7.21 8.08 6.43
C GLY A 46 7.03 8.66 5.03
N SER A 47 7.73 9.75 4.74
CA SER A 47 7.77 10.32 3.40
C SER A 47 8.88 9.71 2.56
N HIS A 48 8.90 9.97 1.26
CA HIS A 48 9.93 9.48 0.35
C HIS A 48 10.07 7.95 0.45
N THR A 49 8.95 7.24 0.27
CA THR A 49 8.92 5.78 0.25
C THR A 49 9.04 5.25 -1.17
N GLY A 50 9.46 4.00 -1.29
CA GLY A 50 9.48 3.30 -2.56
C GLY A 50 10.71 3.59 -3.42
N ILE A 51 10.69 3.02 -4.62
CA ILE A 51 11.76 3.16 -5.61
C ILE A 51 11.68 4.52 -6.33
N SER A 52 10.49 5.11 -6.40
CA SER A 52 10.20 6.40 -7.04
C SER A 52 10.83 7.60 -6.32
N VAL A 53 11.47 7.41 -5.18
CA VAL A 53 12.41 8.40 -4.60
C VAL A 53 13.48 8.80 -5.61
N GLY A 54 13.83 7.89 -6.51
CA GLY A 54 14.54 8.24 -7.73
C GLY A 54 16.02 8.53 -7.53
N PRO A 55 16.49 9.78 -7.82
CA PRO A 55 17.92 10.13 -7.86
C PRO A 55 18.66 9.89 -6.53
N ASP A 56 17.98 9.96 -5.39
CA ASP A 56 18.58 9.76 -4.07
C ASP A 56 19.15 8.34 -3.89
N GLY A 57 18.65 7.37 -4.67
CA GLY A 57 19.18 6.01 -4.72
C GLY A 57 18.84 5.13 -3.53
N GLY A 58 19.37 3.91 -3.55
CA GLY A 58 19.01 2.83 -2.62
C GLY A 58 19.21 3.13 -1.13
N THR A 59 20.01 4.12 -0.77
CA THR A 59 20.21 4.52 0.63
C THR A 59 19.04 5.35 1.19
N HIS A 60 18.17 5.86 0.33
CA HIS A 60 17.02 6.70 0.71
C HIS A 60 15.69 6.08 0.31
N GLN A 61 15.70 5.07 -0.56
CA GLN A 61 14.52 4.34 -1.01
C GLN A 61 14.07 3.33 0.04
N ALA A 62 13.04 3.67 0.82
CA ALA A 62 12.46 2.76 1.81
C ALA A 62 11.58 1.74 1.10
N LEU A 63 12.01 0.49 1.07
CA LEU A 63 11.34 -0.64 0.41
C LEU A 63 10.82 -1.69 1.40
N GLU A 64 11.04 -1.49 2.70
CA GLU A 64 10.75 -2.42 3.79
C GLU A 64 9.81 -1.83 4.86
N ASP A 65 9.42 -0.58 4.70
CA ASP A 65 8.68 0.21 5.69
C ASP A 65 7.31 -0.39 6.04
N LEU A 66 6.54 -0.87 5.06
CA LEU A 66 5.26 -1.55 5.33
C LEU A 66 5.47 -2.84 6.13
N ALA A 67 6.47 -3.65 5.80
CA ALA A 67 6.78 -4.87 6.53
C ALA A 67 7.14 -4.57 7.99
N LEU A 68 8.00 -3.58 8.22
CA LEU A 68 8.42 -3.13 9.56
C LEU A 68 7.24 -2.65 10.41
N MET A 69 6.32 -1.91 9.79
CA MET A 69 5.23 -1.28 10.53
C MET A 69 4.02 -2.20 10.72
N ARG A 70 3.68 -3.04 9.71
CA ARG A 70 2.55 -3.95 9.85
C ARG A 70 2.77 -5.08 10.85
N VAL A 71 4.03 -5.46 11.10
CA VAL A 71 4.34 -6.54 12.07
C VAL A 71 4.16 -6.10 13.53
N MET A 72 4.16 -4.77 13.81
CA MET A 72 3.99 -4.27 15.17
C MET A 72 2.55 -4.42 15.69
N PRO A 73 2.32 -5.00 16.87
CA PRO A 73 1.01 -4.93 17.53
C PRO A 73 0.57 -3.46 17.72
N ASN A 74 -0.74 -3.22 17.77
CA ASN A 74 -1.40 -1.93 17.95
C ASN A 74 -1.21 -0.90 16.84
N MET A 75 -0.21 -1.03 15.96
CA MET A 75 0.09 -0.07 14.89
C MET A 75 -0.95 -0.16 13.76
N GLU A 76 -1.60 0.95 13.45
CA GLU A 76 -2.36 1.13 12.21
C GLU A 76 -1.40 1.50 11.07
N VAL A 77 -1.64 1.00 9.84
CA VAL A 77 -0.72 1.19 8.68
C VAL A 77 -1.50 1.59 7.44
N PHE A 78 -1.10 2.70 6.83
CA PHE A 78 -1.79 3.32 5.70
C PHE A 78 -0.84 3.67 4.55
N SER A 79 -1.34 3.55 3.32
CA SER A 79 -0.64 3.94 2.10
C SER A 79 -1.65 4.52 1.10
N PRO A 80 -1.89 5.84 1.09
CA PRO A 80 -2.86 6.50 0.20
C PRO A 80 -2.40 6.48 -1.26
N CYS A 81 -3.36 6.49 -2.16
CA CYS A 81 -3.12 6.54 -3.60
C CYS A 81 -2.92 7.97 -4.14
N ASP A 82 -3.42 8.99 -3.44
CA ASP A 82 -3.30 10.40 -3.83
C ASP A 82 -3.39 11.37 -2.65
N ALA A 83 -3.29 12.66 -2.94
CA ALA A 83 -3.28 13.72 -1.93
C ALA A 83 -4.61 13.88 -1.18
N ILE A 84 -5.75 13.65 -1.83
CA ILE A 84 -7.06 13.76 -1.18
C ILE A 84 -7.26 12.59 -0.21
N GLU A 85 -6.92 11.38 -0.62
CA GLU A 85 -6.95 10.22 0.27
C GLU A 85 -5.96 10.39 1.44
N ALA A 86 -4.75 10.91 1.19
CA ALA A 86 -3.77 11.23 2.24
C ALA A 86 -4.33 12.22 3.27
N LYS A 87 -5.04 13.25 2.83
CA LYS A 87 -5.74 14.21 3.70
C LYS A 87 -6.79 13.50 4.57
N LYS A 88 -7.64 12.66 3.97
CA LYS A 88 -8.68 11.92 4.70
C LYS A 88 -8.08 10.99 5.74
N ILE A 89 -7.06 10.24 5.38
CA ILE A 89 -6.33 9.35 6.31
C ILE A 89 -5.74 10.18 7.45
N THR A 90 -5.07 11.29 7.16
CA THR A 90 -4.47 12.16 8.18
C THR A 90 -5.50 12.62 9.22
N LEU A 91 -6.68 13.04 8.76
CA LEU A 91 -7.77 13.46 9.65
C LEU A 91 -8.37 12.29 10.45
N ALA A 92 -8.47 11.11 9.83
CA ALA A 92 -8.98 9.91 10.49
C ALA A 92 -8.03 9.40 11.57
N ILE A 93 -6.74 9.26 11.27
CA ILE A 93 -5.75 8.79 12.24
C ILE A 93 -5.56 9.78 13.39
N ALA A 94 -5.72 11.08 13.16
CA ALA A 94 -5.69 12.08 14.25
C ALA A 94 -6.76 11.79 15.32
N LYS A 95 -7.86 11.14 14.94
CA LYS A 95 -9.00 10.81 15.81
C LYS A 95 -9.00 9.36 16.31
N SER A 96 -8.24 8.46 15.69
CA SER A 96 -8.30 7.01 15.97
C SER A 96 -7.86 6.61 17.37
N GLY A 97 -7.11 7.47 18.06
CA GLY A 97 -6.55 7.16 19.37
C GLY A 97 -5.46 6.08 19.37
N LYS A 98 -5.07 5.56 18.21
CA LYS A 98 -4.07 4.49 18.04
C LYS A 98 -2.74 5.01 17.52
N PRO A 99 -1.62 4.32 17.76
CA PRO A 99 -0.40 4.56 16.99
C PRO A 99 -0.67 4.27 15.51
N ALA A 100 -0.15 5.12 14.62
CA ALA A 100 -0.38 4.96 13.18
C ALA A 100 0.88 5.28 12.39
N TYR A 101 1.05 4.55 11.29
CA TYR A 101 2.04 4.81 10.25
C TYR A 101 1.32 5.23 8.96
N LEU A 102 1.68 6.38 8.43
CA LEU A 102 1.21 6.89 7.14
C LEU A 102 2.38 6.97 6.18
N ARG A 103 2.29 6.18 5.12
CA ARG A 103 3.27 6.07 4.04
C ARG A 103 2.99 7.12 2.97
N LEU A 104 3.98 7.91 2.57
CA LEU A 104 3.83 8.93 1.53
C LEU A 104 4.96 8.83 0.50
N ALA A 105 4.61 8.89 -0.77
CA ALA A 105 5.55 8.99 -1.88
C ALA A 105 6.29 10.34 -1.90
N ARG A 106 7.35 10.43 -2.69
CA ARG A 106 8.05 11.68 -3.00
C ARG A 106 7.40 12.43 -4.13
N GLU A 107 7.06 11.73 -5.20
CA GLU A 107 6.56 12.31 -6.43
C GLU A 107 5.09 12.71 -6.32
N LYS A 108 4.71 13.68 -7.14
CA LYS A 108 3.30 14.07 -7.28
C LYS A 108 2.56 12.96 -8.02
N THR A 109 1.51 12.45 -7.41
CA THR A 109 0.59 11.50 -8.05
C THR A 109 -0.58 12.22 -8.71
N PRO A 110 -1.13 11.70 -9.80
CA PRO A 110 -2.42 12.16 -10.30
C PRO A 110 -3.49 12.02 -9.21
N VAL A 111 -4.32 13.04 -9.05
CA VAL A 111 -5.47 13.00 -8.12
C VAL A 111 -6.61 12.25 -8.80
N ILE A 112 -7.02 11.14 -8.21
CA ILE A 112 -8.07 10.24 -8.72
C ILE A 112 -9.25 10.14 -7.76
N THR A 113 -9.05 10.50 -6.48
CA THR A 113 -10.13 10.56 -5.50
C THR A 113 -10.74 11.97 -5.42
N THR A 114 -11.91 12.07 -4.83
CA THR A 114 -12.62 13.35 -4.59
C THR A 114 -12.95 13.48 -3.11
N GLU A 115 -13.47 14.63 -2.68
CA GLU A 115 -13.93 14.81 -1.29
C GLU A 115 -15.09 13.85 -0.95
N GLU A 116 -15.89 13.43 -1.94
CA GLU A 116 -17.00 12.49 -1.80
C GLU A 116 -16.56 11.03 -1.79
N THR A 117 -15.36 10.70 -2.31
CA THR A 117 -14.84 9.33 -2.27
C THR A 117 -14.80 8.85 -0.82
N PRO A 118 -15.43 7.73 -0.45
CA PRO A 118 -15.46 7.29 0.94
C PRO A 118 -14.07 6.90 1.43
N PHE A 119 -13.83 7.10 2.72
CA PHE A 119 -12.68 6.55 3.43
C PHE A 119 -13.09 6.19 4.87
N GLU A 120 -12.85 4.95 5.24
CA GLU A 120 -13.00 4.44 6.59
C GLU A 120 -11.80 3.54 6.94
N ILE A 121 -11.26 3.69 8.14
CA ILE A 121 -10.13 2.84 8.61
C ILE A 121 -10.55 1.37 8.57
N GLY A 122 -9.75 0.54 7.92
CA GLY A 122 -10.01 -0.89 7.79
C GLY A 122 -10.98 -1.27 6.67
N LYS A 123 -11.37 -0.31 5.83
CA LYS A 123 -12.17 -0.55 4.62
C LYS A 123 -11.34 -0.30 3.37
N ALA A 124 -11.57 -1.13 2.37
CA ALA A 124 -10.99 -0.98 1.05
C ALA A 124 -12.10 -0.73 0.02
N GLU A 125 -11.77 -0.02 -1.06
CA GLU A 125 -12.76 0.48 -2.02
C GLU A 125 -12.47 -0.02 -3.43
N ILE A 126 -13.52 -0.34 -4.19
CA ILE A 126 -13.41 -0.70 -5.62
C ILE A 126 -13.31 0.58 -6.45
N TYR A 127 -12.21 0.75 -7.17
CA TYR A 127 -11.98 1.92 -8.02
C TYR A 127 -12.18 1.64 -9.52
N TRP A 128 -12.23 0.37 -9.90
CA TRP A 128 -12.54 -0.04 -11.26
C TRP A 128 -13.31 -1.37 -11.26
N MET A 129 -14.32 -1.46 -12.12
CA MET A 129 -15.02 -2.70 -12.44
C MET A 129 -15.37 -2.70 -13.93
N PRO A 130 -15.48 -3.86 -14.57
CA PRO A 130 -15.84 -3.93 -15.98
C PRO A 130 -17.26 -3.43 -16.22
N ASP A 131 -17.45 -2.72 -17.32
CA ASP A 131 -18.77 -2.19 -17.70
C ASP A 131 -19.81 -3.31 -17.94
N ILE A 132 -19.36 -4.45 -18.48
CA ILE A 132 -20.22 -5.60 -18.81
C ILE A 132 -19.56 -6.90 -18.38
N GLY A 133 -20.32 -7.73 -17.65
CA GLY A 133 -19.95 -9.08 -17.26
C GLY A 133 -19.05 -9.12 -16.03
N MET A 134 -18.64 -10.33 -15.63
CA MET A 134 -17.87 -10.55 -14.40
C MET A 134 -16.37 -10.32 -14.62
N ALA A 135 -15.71 -9.79 -13.62
CA ALA A 135 -14.26 -9.68 -13.62
C ALA A 135 -13.56 -11.04 -13.63
N GLN A 136 -12.48 -11.14 -14.38
CA GLN A 136 -11.68 -12.36 -14.51
C GLN A 136 -10.48 -12.36 -13.56
N VAL A 137 -9.97 -11.17 -13.21
CA VAL A 137 -8.84 -10.98 -12.30
C VAL A 137 -9.16 -9.82 -11.37
N GLY A 138 -8.87 -9.98 -10.08
CA GLY A 138 -8.81 -8.89 -9.12
C GLY A 138 -7.40 -8.32 -9.05
N ILE A 139 -7.24 -7.00 -9.20
CA ILE A 139 -5.99 -6.34 -8.88
C ILE A 139 -6.16 -5.59 -7.56
N ILE A 140 -5.33 -5.89 -6.57
CA ILE A 140 -5.29 -5.18 -5.29
C ILE A 140 -4.05 -4.31 -5.30
N VAL A 141 -4.23 -3.02 -5.15
CA VAL A 141 -3.14 -2.05 -5.23
C VAL A 141 -3.16 -1.11 -4.05
N THR A 142 -1.99 -0.63 -3.65
CA THR A 142 -1.83 0.38 -2.60
C THR A 142 -0.85 1.46 -3.06
N GLY A 143 -1.07 2.69 -2.59
CA GLY A 143 -0.14 3.79 -2.84
C GLY A 143 -0.22 4.37 -4.27
N ASP A 144 0.86 4.98 -4.67
CA ASP A 144 1.02 5.82 -5.86
C ASP A 144 0.90 5.09 -7.21
N LEU A 145 1.04 3.77 -7.22
CA LEU A 145 0.83 2.97 -8.44
C LEU A 145 -0.64 2.85 -8.87
N MET A 146 -1.62 3.33 -8.07
CA MET A 146 -3.05 3.22 -8.34
C MET A 146 -3.43 3.78 -9.71
N HIS A 147 -3.04 5.01 -10.03
CA HIS A 147 -3.38 5.62 -11.31
C HIS A 147 -2.87 4.76 -12.49
N ARG A 148 -1.64 4.26 -12.39
CA ARG A 148 -1.06 3.36 -13.41
C ARG A 148 -1.90 2.09 -13.58
N VAL A 149 -2.32 1.47 -12.49
CA VAL A 149 -3.17 0.27 -12.51
C VAL A 149 -4.52 0.53 -13.16
N LEU A 150 -5.16 1.67 -12.88
CA LEU A 150 -6.43 2.05 -13.49
C LEU A 150 -6.31 2.21 -15.02
N MET A 151 -5.23 2.84 -15.49
CA MET A 151 -4.97 2.97 -16.93
C MET A 151 -4.73 1.61 -17.60
N ILE A 152 -4.04 0.70 -16.91
CA ILE A 152 -3.81 -0.67 -17.39
C ILE A 152 -5.11 -1.48 -17.41
N ALA A 153 -5.96 -1.36 -16.39
CA ALA A 153 -7.27 -2.03 -16.35
C ALA A 153 -8.13 -1.63 -17.55
N LYS A 154 -8.18 -0.33 -17.87
CA LYS A 154 -8.88 0.20 -19.05
C LYS A 154 -8.34 -0.38 -20.36
N GLU A 155 -7.03 -0.51 -20.50
CA GLU A 155 -6.43 -1.11 -21.69
C GLU A 155 -6.72 -2.61 -21.80
N LEU A 156 -6.61 -3.36 -20.68
CA LEU A 156 -6.90 -4.81 -20.65
C LEU A 156 -8.35 -5.10 -21.05
N GLU A 157 -9.28 -4.21 -20.71
CA GLU A 157 -10.67 -4.33 -21.12
C GLU A 157 -10.83 -4.30 -22.65
N THR A 158 -10.03 -3.48 -23.35
CA THR A 158 -9.98 -3.49 -24.83
C THR A 158 -9.40 -4.78 -25.39
N GLU A 159 -8.60 -5.52 -24.60
CA GLU A 159 -8.08 -6.85 -24.93
C GLU A 159 -9.06 -7.98 -24.48
N ASN A 160 -10.29 -7.66 -24.09
CA ASN A 160 -11.30 -8.58 -23.52
C ASN A 160 -10.85 -9.26 -22.19
N ILE A 161 -9.95 -8.66 -21.46
CA ILE A 161 -9.56 -9.11 -20.12
C ILE A 161 -10.22 -8.18 -19.08
N LYS A 162 -11.22 -8.71 -18.39
CA LYS A 162 -12.05 -7.96 -17.44
C LYS A 162 -11.41 -7.93 -16.06
N ILE A 163 -11.11 -6.73 -15.58
CA ILE A 163 -10.40 -6.48 -14.34
C ILE A 163 -11.31 -5.78 -13.32
N LYS A 164 -11.19 -6.16 -12.05
CA LYS A 164 -11.70 -5.37 -10.94
C LYS A 164 -10.53 -4.88 -10.10
N VAL A 165 -10.45 -3.55 -9.84
CA VAL A 165 -9.35 -2.94 -9.07
C VAL A 165 -9.85 -2.52 -7.71
N LEU A 166 -9.18 -3.04 -6.68
CA LEU A 166 -9.40 -2.73 -5.28
C LEU A 166 -8.28 -1.82 -4.76
N ASN A 167 -8.63 -0.66 -4.23
CA ASN A 167 -7.72 0.20 -3.48
C ASN A 167 -7.62 -0.27 -2.03
N LEU A 168 -6.43 -0.67 -1.60
CA LEU A 168 -6.15 -1.09 -0.23
C LEU A 168 -5.31 -0.02 0.48
N ALA A 169 -5.92 1.13 0.78
CA ALA A 169 -5.25 2.24 1.47
C ALA A 169 -4.95 1.94 2.94
N THR A 170 -5.77 1.10 3.59
CA THR A 170 -5.52 0.59 4.95
C THR A 170 -4.92 -0.81 4.88
N ILE A 171 -3.61 -0.90 5.17
CA ILE A 171 -2.89 -2.19 5.20
C ILE A 171 -3.17 -2.92 6.51
N LYS A 172 -3.33 -2.15 7.60
CA LYS A 172 -3.66 -2.68 8.92
C LYS A 172 -4.49 -1.66 9.72
N PRO A 173 -5.70 -2.04 10.19
CA PRO A 173 -6.35 -3.35 10.00
C PRO A 173 -6.73 -3.59 8.53
N ILE A 174 -6.60 -4.83 8.06
CA ILE A 174 -6.90 -5.19 6.67
C ILE A 174 -8.38 -5.54 6.49
N ASP A 175 -8.98 -5.19 5.36
CA ASP A 175 -10.36 -5.56 5.02
C ASP A 175 -10.45 -7.00 4.49
N VAL A 176 -10.56 -7.94 5.41
CA VAL A 176 -10.65 -9.37 5.10
C VAL A 176 -11.87 -9.69 4.23
N LYS A 177 -12.99 -8.99 4.47
CA LYS A 177 -14.26 -9.28 3.79
C LYS A 177 -14.16 -9.00 2.29
N ILE A 178 -13.81 -7.78 1.90
CA ILE A 178 -13.80 -7.38 0.49
C ILE A 178 -12.72 -8.14 -0.31
N ILE A 179 -11.54 -8.41 0.31
CA ILE A 179 -10.48 -9.20 -0.31
C ILE A 179 -10.98 -10.63 -0.60
N THR A 180 -11.68 -11.23 0.36
CA THR A 180 -12.24 -12.57 0.20
C THR A 180 -13.36 -12.60 -0.85
N GLU A 181 -14.22 -11.59 -0.88
CA GLU A 181 -15.29 -11.45 -1.89
C GLU A 181 -14.71 -11.28 -3.29
N LEU A 182 -13.69 -10.42 -3.45
CA LEU A 182 -12.98 -10.25 -4.72
C LEU A 182 -12.34 -11.56 -5.20
N ALA A 183 -11.70 -12.30 -4.30
CA ALA A 183 -11.11 -13.60 -4.64
C ALA A 183 -12.17 -14.65 -5.03
N LYS A 184 -13.31 -14.67 -4.37
CA LYS A 184 -14.43 -15.55 -4.72
C LYS A 184 -15.01 -15.24 -6.10
N GLU A 185 -15.10 -13.97 -6.45
CA GLU A 185 -15.58 -13.52 -7.77
C GLU A 185 -14.58 -13.87 -8.87
N THR A 186 -13.32 -13.45 -8.71
CA THR A 186 -12.35 -13.46 -9.80
C THR A 186 -11.51 -14.74 -9.91
N LYS A 187 -11.36 -15.50 -8.82
CA LYS A 187 -10.52 -16.71 -8.70
C LYS A 187 -9.04 -16.51 -9.04
N ALA A 188 -8.60 -15.27 -9.21
CA ALA A 188 -7.24 -14.91 -9.57
C ALA A 188 -6.93 -13.48 -9.09
N ILE A 189 -5.84 -13.30 -8.36
CA ILE A 189 -5.46 -12.01 -7.78
C ILE A 189 -4.07 -11.60 -8.25
N VAL A 190 -3.91 -10.31 -8.53
CA VAL A 190 -2.61 -9.65 -8.69
C VAL A 190 -2.49 -8.59 -7.61
N THR A 191 -1.39 -8.55 -6.87
CA THR A 191 -1.10 -7.46 -5.92
C THR A 191 -0.06 -6.53 -6.49
N VAL A 192 -0.23 -5.21 -6.30
CA VAL A 192 0.67 -4.18 -6.83
C VAL A 192 1.04 -3.20 -5.73
N GLU A 193 2.34 -3.11 -5.45
CA GLU A 193 2.88 -2.23 -4.41
C GLU A 193 4.29 -1.76 -4.75
N GLU A 194 4.66 -0.55 -4.37
CA GLU A 194 6.02 -0.04 -4.50
C GLU A 194 6.83 -0.33 -3.23
N HIS A 195 7.03 -1.61 -2.94
CA HIS A 195 7.65 -2.15 -1.74
C HIS A 195 8.22 -3.54 -2.04
N GLN A 196 9.08 -4.09 -1.17
CA GLN A 196 9.43 -5.51 -1.24
C GLN A 196 8.15 -6.36 -1.19
N VAL A 197 8.05 -7.37 -2.05
CA VAL A 197 6.90 -8.29 -2.00
C VAL A 197 6.87 -9.11 -0.71
N MET A 198 8.04 -9.37 -0.13
CA MET A 198 8.18 -10.03 1.18
C MET A 198 7.76 -9.10 2.31
N GLY A 199 6.71 -9.48 3.03
CA GLY A 199 6.20 -8.74 4.19
C GLY A 199 5.37 -7.49 3.89
N GLY A 200 5.23 -7.07 2.61
CA GLY A 200 4.45 -5.92 2.19
C GLY A 200 2.92 -6.15 2.18
N MET A 201 2.21 -5.34 1.40
CA MET A 201 0.77 -5.43 1.23
C MET A 201 0.35 -6.73 0.56
N GLY A 202 1.07 -7.15 -0.48
CA GLY A 202 0.79 -8.41 -1.17
C GLY A 202 0.92 -9.63 -0.25
N SER A 203 1.91 -9.63 0.66
CA SER A 203 2.01 -10.65 1.70
C SER A 203 0.80 -10.64 2.65
N ALA A 204 0.33 -9.45 3.07
CA ALA A 204 -0.87 -9.34 3.91
C ALA A 204 -2.12 -9.89 3.21
N VAL A 205 -2.28 -9.60 1.91
CA VAL A 205 -3.37 -10.17 1.09
C VAL A 205 -3.25 -11.69 1.02
N ALA A 206 -2.05 -12.23 0.79
CA ALA A 206 -1.83 -13.68 0.74
C ALA A 206 -2.16 -14.37 2.08
N GLU A 207 -1.82 -13.76 3.21
CA GLU A 207 -2.20 -14.24 4.55
C GLU A 207 -3.73 -14.32 4.72
N VAL A 208 -4.47 -13.30 4.24
CA VAL A 208 -5.94 -13.30 4.25
C VAL A 208 -6.49 -14.42 3.37
N LEU A 209 -5.98 -14.53 2.14
CA LEU A 209 -6.48 -15.52 1.16
C LEU A 209 -6.20 -16.95 1.63
N ALA A 210 -5.01 -17.22 2.17
CA ALA A 210 -4.66 -18.55 2.68
C ALA A 210 -5.61 -19.03 3.79
N GLN A 211 -6.12 -18.11 4.62
CA GLN A 211 -7.01 -18.45 5.74
C GLN A 211 -8.50 -18.49 5.35
N ASN A 212 -8.91 -17.77 4.29
CA ASN A 212 -10.34 -17.58 3.98
C ASN A 212 -10.76 -18.19 2.64
N PHE A 213 -10.03 -17.91 1.57
CA PHE A 213 -10.34 -18.41 0.23
C PHE A 213 -9.09 -18.43 -0.65
N PRO A 214 -8.31 -19.51 -0.65
CA PRO A 214 -7.08 -19.63 -1.42
C PRO A 214 -7.32 -19.58 -2.94
N VAL A 215 -6.59 -18.68 -3.61
CA VAL A 215 -6.57 -18.54 -5.08
C VAL A 215 -5.14 -18.27 -5.55
N PRO A 216 -4.81 -18.46 -6.83
CA PRO A 216 -3.56 -18.04 -7.39
C PRO A 216 -3.33 -16.53 -7.20
N VAL A 217 -2.13 -16.15 -6.75
CA VAL A 217 -1.70 -14.76 -6.58
C VAL A 217 -0.41 -14.54 -7.37
N GLU A 218 -0.33 -13.44 -8.11
CA GLU A 218 0.92 -12.89 -8.66
C GLU A 218 1.23 -11.58 -7.93
N PHE A 219 2.52 -11.37 -7.64
CA PHE A 219 2.99 -10.23 -6.86
C PHE A 219 3.79 -9.29 -7.75
N ILE A 220 3.34 -8.05 -7.86
CA ILE A 220 4.07 -6.93 -8.46
C ILE A 220 4.61 -6.05 -7.33
N GLY A 221 5.92 -5.90 -7.30
CA GLY A 221 6.70 -5.16 -6.31
C GLY A 221 8.17 -5.50 -6.45
N ILE A 222 8.99 -5.05 -5.52
CA ILE A 222 10.43 -5.30 -5.53
C ILE A 222 10.71 -6.76 -5.15
N GLN A 223 11.50 -7.44 -6.00
CA GLN A 223 11.79 -8.87 -5.90
C GLN A 223 13.18 -9.10 -5.27
N ASP A 224 13.29 -8.92 -3.96
CA ASP A 224 14.51 -9.14 -3.16
C ASP A 224 15.74 -8.41 -3.73
N LYS A 225 15.57 -7.10 -3.96
CA LYS A 225 16.63 -6.23 -4.49
C LYS A 225 16.66 -4.91 -3.74
N PHE A 226 17.86 -4.36 -3.60
CA PHE A 226 18.00 -2.94 -3.22
C PHE A 226 17.70 -2.04 -4.41
N GLY A 227 17.35 -0.78 -4.12
CA GLY A 227 17.15 0.22 -5.13
C GLY A 227 18.46 0.77 -5.70
N GLN A 228 18.34 1.64 -6.67
CA GLN A 228 19.44 2.37 -7.31
C GLN A 228 18.98 3.77 -7.73
N SER A 229 19.92 4.64 -8.09
CA SER A 229 19.61 5.97 -8.63
C SER A 229 19.08 5.86 -10.07
N GLY A 230 18.13 6.70 -10.40
CA GLY A 230 17.50 6.80 -11.70
C GLY A 230 16.32 7.77 -11.66
N THR A 231 15.64 7.96 -12.77
CA THR A 231 14.36 8.68 -12.76
C THR A 231 13.26 7.77 -12.20
N PRO A 232 12.25 8.30 -11.51
CA PRO A 232 11.16 7.50 -10.94
C PRO A 232 10.52 6.54 -11.95
N GLU A 233 10.23 7.02 -13.15
CA GLU A 233 9.59 6.21 -14.20
C GLU A 233 10.49 5.07 -14.69
N GLU A 234 11.77 5.35 -14.96
CA GLU A 234 12.73 4.31 -15.35
C GLU A 234 12.89 3.24 -14.28
N LEU A 235 12.91 3.63 -13.01
CA LEU A 235 13.04 2.69 -11.91
C LEU A 235 11.79 1.81 -11.74
N VAL A 236 10.60 2.39 -11.83
CA VAL A 236 9.35 1.62 -11.79
C VAL A 236 9.31 0.57 -12.91
N GLU A 237 9.70 0.93 -14.14
CA GLU A 237 9.81 -0.02 -15.25
C GLU A 237 10.92 -1.06 -15.02
N HIS A 238 12.12 -0.63 -14.60
CA HIS A 238 13.27 -1.51 -14.38
C HIS A 238 13.03 -2.58 -13.31
N TYR A 239 12.31 -2.21 -12.25
CA TYR A 239 11.98 -3.14 -11.16
C TYR A 239 10.70 -3.94 -11.40
N GLY A 240 10.13 -3.90 -12.60
CA GLY A 240 9.01 -4.75 -12.99
C GLY A 240 7.67 -4.34 -12.38
N MET A 241 7.48 -3.06 -12.11
CA MET A 241 6.21 -2.48 -11.65
C MET A 241 5.53 -1.62 -12.73
N GLY A 242 6.11 -1.63 -13.92
CA GLY A 242 5.58 -0.92 -15.08
C GLY A 242 4.43 -1.66 -15.78
N LYS A 243 3.92 -1.02 -16.82
CA LYS A 243 2.74 -1.47 -17.57
C LYS A 243 2.85 -2.92 -18.06
N ASN A 244 3.97 -3.26 -18.71
CA ASN A 244 4.11 -4.58 -19.32
C ASN A 244 4.17 -5.70 -18.26
N ALA A 245 4.89 -5.46 -17.17
CA ALA A 245 5.00 -6.43 -16.08
C ALA A 245 3.64 -6.69 -15.41
N ILE A 246 2.83 -5.66 -15.18
CA ILE A 246 1.48 -5.82 -14.61
C ILE A 246 0.58 -6.60 -15.58
N LYS A 247 0.60 -6.29 -16.89
CA LYS A 247 -0.17 -7.05 -17.90
C LYS A 247 0.25 -8.51 -17.97
N GLU A 248 1.55 -8.79 -17.91
CA GLU A 248 2.08 -10.14 -17.89
C GLU A 248 1.64 -10.91 -16.63
N ALA A 249 1.67 -10.27 -15.45
CA ALA A 249 1.19 -10.87 -14.21
C ALA A 249 -0.29 -11.22 -14.30
N VAL A 250 -1.13 -10.35 -14.88
CA VAL A 250 -2.54 -10.63 -15.14
C VAL A 250 -2.70 -11.84 -16.06
N LYS A 251 -1.98 -11.89 -17.18
CA LYS A 251 -2.04 -13.04 -18.12
C LYS A 251 -1.50 -14.33 -17.48
N LYS A 252 -0.50 -14.22 -16.61
CA LYS A 252 0.09 -15.36 -15.90
C LYS A 252 -0.87 -15.93 -14.85
N VAL A 253 -1.50 -15.06 -14.03
CA VAL A 253 -2.44 -15.54 -13.00
C VAL A 253 -3.68 -16.17 -13.60
N LEU A 254 -4.14 -15.70 -14.76
CA LEU A 254 -5.26 -16.32 -15.50
C LEU A 254 -4.98 -17.76 -15.93
N LYS A 255 -3.74 -18.09 -16.26
CA LYS A 255 -3.34 -19.47 -16.63
C LYS A 255 -3.27 -20.40 -15.41
N ARG A 256 -3.28 -19.87 -14.21
CA ARG A 256 -3.21 -20.62 -12.94
C ARG A 256 -4.58 -20.75 -12.25
N ARG A 257 -5.60 -20.13 -12.84
CA ARG A 257 -6.98 -20.08 -12.34
C ARG A 257 -7.68 -21.43 -12.37
#